data_10758a122440db3f5439c271b3b461ca
#
_entry.id   10758a122440db3f5439c271b3b461ca
#
_cell.length_a   1.000
_cell.length_b   1.000
_cell.length_c   1.000
_cell.angle_alpha   90.00
_cell.angle_beta   90.00
_cell.angle_gamma   90.00
#
_symmetry.space_group_name_H-M   'P 1'
#
loop_
_entity.id
_entity.type
_entity.pdbx_description
1 polymer ?
#
loop_
_entity_poly.entity_id
_entity_poly.type
_entity_poly.pdbx_seq_one_letter_code
_entity_poly.pdbx_strand_id
1 'polypeptide(L)'
;KNLMKLSKLGSFHQSKLSFLRSFLNEFKDWEYKRDLFELNDKGHGRAVYSFSKKNKIYSLVCFANEISDEERSDRVIATKWDAAFALHDGVPSKEDLERLALNVPKQEIGRLSYKELTLSRANKSVRIFNHVVDNLSKGIQPDTELLSKVGYLYRTTAVYGSGKFGLADRFRIKNREEIYGPFRLEMMLVYLVRQFTFDQVNHMAKRKNPNIAIELDLNICRNLGIGNSTGLGMAPFIVNHPILLNNWILAREIALKKIREIEKTSKEKLNIFKNCLVKSLKNVANWNTDSDFQNKKIKQLNEDLEKFIKFLNEDFSFENTFAFNKIYVWAEENVGDECIEYIVSMMMEPYDEIVNPLINKMSSEEDHHFNIPVNRTIEELRNILEKNYSEILKIDFKKKENNQNFWFISKNKEEPRMGNRYEIDGSNLEQPLAIARDIKKLYETIFTQKNSLKIGRFLTNNNHLRHVVRRAFITEKFPYAEIQDNTIGSKLMPIDMLRLKLSFFGAIKFDPRSDKWLRICMFQGAPLPSDLKSFNNHWIYNSLN
;
A
#
# COMPACT_ATOMS: atom_id res chain seq x y z
N LYS A 1 19.74 -0.06 17.03
CA LYS A 1 18.45 0.54 16.77
C LYS A 1 17.36 -0.46 17.05
N ASN A 2 16.30 -0.05 17.74
CA ASN A 2 15.23 -0.96 18.09
C ASN A 2 14.35 -1.26 16.87
N LEU A 3 14.57 -2.42 16.24
CA LEU A 3 13.80 -2.87 15.06
C LEU A 3 12.31 -3.03 15.36
N MET A 4 11.93 -3.31 16.61
CA MET A 4 10.52 -3.35 17.01
C MET A 4 9.83 -2.00 16.82
N LYS A 5 10.49 -0.88 17.08
CA LYS A 5 9.93 0.45 16.79
C LYS A 5 9.67 0.64 15.30
N LEU A 6 10.60 0.19 14.46
CA LEU A 6 10.45 0.29 13.00
C LEU A 6 9.28 -0.53 12.44
N SER A 7 8.91 -1.63 13.09
CA SER A 7 7.76 -2.45 12.66
C SER A 7 6.41 -1.76 12.85
N LYS A 8 6.35 -0.73 13.67
CA LYS A 8 5.15 0.06 13.93
C LYS A 8 4.98 1.24 12.96
N LEU A 9 5.96 1.45 12.07
CA LEU A 9 5.94 2.49 11.06
C LEU A 9 4.65 2.48 10.26
N GLY A 10 4.00 3.63 10.18
CA GLY A 10 2.84 3.85 9.35
C GLY A 10 1.60 3.04 9.73
N SER A 11 1.51 2.52 10.95
CA SER A 11 0.41 1.65 11.35
C SER A 11 -0.97 2.30 11.26
N PHE A 12 -1.09 3.62 11.45
CA PHE A 12 -2.36 4.33 11.47
C PHE A 12 -2.36 5.64 10.67
N HIS A 13 -1.24 6.01 10.09
CA HIS A 13 -1.06 7.25 9.36
C HIS A 13 -0.38 7.01 8.02
N GLN A 14 -0.89 7.64 6.95
CA GLN A 14 -0.21 7.61 5.65
C GLN A 14 1.03 8.50 5.68
N SER A 15 2.19 7.88 5.62
CA SER A 15 3.43 8.63 5.50
C SER A 15 3.49 9.43 4.19
N LYS A 16 4.09 10.62 4.23
CA LYS A 16 4.45 11.38 3.03
C LYS A 16 5.33 10.60 2.06
N LEU A 17 6.08 9.64 2.57
CA LEU A 17 6.90 8.72 1.79
C LEU A 17 6.11 7.53 1.20
N SER A 18 4.80 7.45 1.41
CA SER A 18 3.99 6.39 0.80
C SER A 18 3.91 6.52 -0.72
N PHE A 19 3.79 5.40 -1.41
CA PHE A 19 3.70 5.38 -2.89
C PHE A 19 2.51 6.18 -3.40
N LEU A 20 1.40 6.12 -2.70
CA LEU A 20 0.17 6.83 -3.04
C LEU A 20 0.36 8.35 -2.93
N ARG A 21 0.94 8.84 -1.84
CA ARG A 21 1.20 10.27 -1.66
C ARG A 21 2.31 10.77 -2.57
N SER A 22 3.32 9.96 -2.82
CA SER A 22 4.36 10.22 -3.81
C SER A 22 3.78 10.38 -5.22
N PHE A 23 2.81 9.54 -5.60
CA PHE A 23 2.09 9.69 -6.86
C PHE A 23 1.35 11.03 -6.93
N LEU A 24 0.55 11.37 -5.94
CA LEU A 24 -0.22 12.62 -5.94
C LEU A 24 0.68 13.85 -5.99
N ASN A 25 1.82 13.83 -5.31
CA ASN A 25 2.78 14.92 -5.35
C ASN A 25 3.40 15.12 -6.73
N GLU A 26 3.73 14.03 -7.45
CA GLU A 26 4.27 14.07 -8.80
C GLU A 26 3.26 14.61 -9.81
N PHE A 27 2.00 14.18 -9.68
CA PHE A 27 0.97 14.46 -10.67
C PHE A 27 0.09 15.68 -10.34
N LYS A 28 0.36 16.42 -9.27
CA LYS A 28 -0.45 17.59 -8.85
C LYS A 28 -0.58 18.69 -9.91
N ASP A 29 0.44 18.88 -10.75
CA ASP A 29 0.48 19.91 -11.80
C ASP A 29 0.10 19.37 -13.18
N TRP A 30 -0.35 18.12 -13.27
CA TRP A 30 -0.79 17.53 -14.52
C TRP A 30 -2.24 17.90 -14.80
N GLU A 31 -2.58 17.97 -16.09
CA GLU A 31 -3.95 18.23 -16.53
C GLU A 31 -4.72 16.94 -16.61
N TYR A 32 -5.90 16.94 -15.99
CA TYR A 32 -6.85 15.84 -16.03
C TYR A 32 -7.92 16.11 -17.07
N LYS A 33 -8.30 15.09 -17.83
CA LYS A 33 -9.39 15.15 -18.79
C LYS A 33 -10.15 13.83 -18.86
N ARG A 34 -11.45 13.91 -19.02
CA ARG A 34 -12.30 12.80 -19.43
C ARG A 34 -12.47 12.87 -20.94
N ASP A 35 -11.74 12.04 -21.68
CA ASP A 35 -11.67 12.07 -23.14
C ASP A 35 -12.86 11.37 -23.79
N LEU A 36 -13.36 10.29 -23.18
CA LEU A 36 -14.49 9.50 -23.66
C LEU A 36 -15.34 9.02 -22.50
N PHE A 37 -16.67 9.02 -22.67
CA PHE A 37 -17.60 8.45 -21.71
C PHE A 37 -18.85 7.94 -22.42
N GLU A 38 -18.84 6.67 -22.78
CA GLU A 38 -19.91 6.00 -23.54
C GLU A 38 -20.46 4.84 -22.71
N LEU A 39 -21.37 5.13 -21.80
CA LEU A 39 -22.07 4.13 -21.01
C LEU A 39 -23.57 4.12 -21.36
N ASN A 40 -24.16 2.91 -21.38
CA ASN A 40 -25.59 2.74 -21.51
C ASN A 40 -26.31 3.07 -20.17
N ASP A 41 -27.63 2.93 -20.15
CA ASP A 41 -28.45 3.28 -18.97
C ASP A 41 -28.14 2.42 -17.73
N LYS A 42 -27.58 1.23 -17.93
CA LYS A 42 -27.13 0.33 -16.86
C LYS A 42 -25.68 0.59 -16.42
N GLY A 43 -25.02 1.59 -16.99
CA GLY A 43 -23.63 1.93 -16.69
C GLY A 43 -22.61 0.99 -17.33
N HIS A 44 -22.97 0.26 -18.39
CA HIS A 44 -22.05 -0.59 -19.14
C HIS A 44 -21.56 0.11 -20.41
N GLY A 45 -20.30 -0.12 -20.76
CA GLY A 45 -19.68 0.51 -21.92
C GLY A 45 -18.23 0.84 -21.67
N ARG A 46 -17.74 1.94 -22.24
CA ARG A 46 -16.33 2.32 -22.18
C ARG A 46 -16.15 3.79 -21.79
N ALA A 47 -15.02 4.09 -21.14
CA ALA A 47 -14.61 5.45 -20.82
C ALA A 47 -13.09 5.59 -20.91
N VAL A 48 -12.63 6.82 -21.16
CA VAL A 48 -11.19 7.15 -21.20
C VAL A 48 -10.94 8.41 -20.39
N TYR A 49 -9.96 8.32 -19.50
CA TYR A 49 -9.51 9.42 -18.65
C TYR A 49 -8.01 9.60 -18.81
N SER A 50 -7.53 10.83 -18.97
CA SER A 50 -6.12 11.08 -19.15
C SER A 50 -5.54 12.08 -18.18
N PHE A 51 -4.27 11.87 -17.86
CA PHE A 51 -3.35 12.86 -17.33
C PHE A 51 -2.36 13.28 -18.40
N SER A 52 -2.18 14.58 -18.56
CA SER A 52 -1.24 15.13 -19.53
C SER A 52 -0.39 16.28 -18.95
N LYS A 53 0.86 16.33 -19.40
CA LYS A 53 1.77 17.45 -19.12
C LYS A 53 2.74 17.60 -20.28
N LYS A 54 2.65 18.70 -21.02
CA LYS A 54 3.39 18.92 -22.26
C LYS A 54 3.06 17.82 -23.28
N ASN A 55 4.06 17.07 -23.72
CA ASN A 55 3.93 15.97 -24.70
C ASN A 55 3.74 14.59 -24.06
N LYS A 56 3.60 14.51 -22.72
CA LYS A 56 3.41 13.26 -21.99
C LYS A 56 1.93 13.09 -21.67
N ILE A 57 1.36 11.95 -22.01
CA ILE A 57 -0.05 11.62 -21.79
C ILE A 57 -0.15 10.16 -21.34
N TYR A 58 -0.92 9.92 -20.30
CA TYR A 58 -1.26 8.58 -19.81
C TYR A 58 -2.77 8.47 -19.67
N SER A 59 -3.36 7.45 -20.25
CA SER A 59 -4.82 7.32 -20.29
C SER A 59 -5.30 6.03 -19.64
N LEU A 60 -6.24 6.14 -18.73
CA LEU A 60 -7.01 5.01 -18.26
C LEU A 60 -8.10 4.68 -19.28
N VAL A 61 -8.13 3.45 -19.74
CA VAL A 61 -9.20 2.90 -20.59
C VAL A 61 -10.02 1.95 -19.75
N CYS A 62 -11.32 2.24 -19.63
CA CYS A 62 -12.27 1.51 -18.81
C CYS A 62 -13.26 0.74 -19.69
N PHE A 63 -13.54 -0.50 -19.31
CA PHE A 63 -14.60 -1.33 -19.88
C PHE A 63 -15.47 -1.84 -18.75
N ALA A 64 -16.72 -1.34 -18.67
CA ALA A 64 -17.72 -1.80 -17.72
C ALA A 64 -18.63 -2.84 -18.37
N ASN A 65 -18.74 -4.01 -17.74
CA ASN A 65 -19.39 -5.18 -18.30
C ASN A 65 -20.67 -5.52 -17.53
N GLU A 66 -21.58 -6.21 -18.19
CA GLU A 66 -22.74 -6.80 -17.55
C GLU A 66 -22.36 -8.12 -16.89
N ILE A 67 -22.69 -8.23 -15.59
CA ILE A 67 -22.55 -9.47 -14.81
C ILE A 67 -23.88 -9.70 -14.11
N SER A 68 -24.39 -10.93 -14.19
CA SER A 68 -25.60 -11.31 -13.46
C SER A 68 -25.35 -11.28 -11.94
N ASP A 69 -26.38 -11.00 -11.16
CA ASP A 69 -26.26 -10.97 -9.69
C ASP A 69 -25.82 -12.31 -9.11
N GLU A 70 -26.15 -13.41 -9.76
CA GLU A 70 -25.75 -14.78 -9.39
C GLU A 70 -24.23 -15.02 -9.55
N GLU A 71 -23.60 -14.33 -10.50
CA GLU A 71 -22.16 -14.41 -10.78
C GLU A 71 -21.34 -13.42 -9.95
N ARG A 72 -22.00 -12.48 -9.26
CA ARG A 72 -21.32 -11.54 -8.37
C ARG A 72 -20.86 -12.23 -7.11
N SER A 73 -19.62 -12.05 -6.81
CA SER A 73 -18.98 -12.67 -5.66
C SER A 73 -18.20 -11.62 -4.87
N ASP A 74 -18.37 -11.64 -3.56
CA ASP A 74 -17.51 -10.91 -2.61
C ASP A 74 -16.15 -11.64 -2.42
N ARG A 75 -15.88 -12.65 -3.25
CA ARG A 75 -14.62 -13.40 -3.21
C ARG A 75 -13.48 -12.55 -3.79
N VAL A 76 -12.30 -12.78 -3.26
CA VAL A 76 -11.06 -12.17 -3.75
C VAL A 76 -10.76 -12.59 -5.19
N ILE A 77 -11.08 -13.84 -5.52
CA ILE A 77 -10.97 -14.37 -6.88
C ILE A 77 -12.39 -14.55 -7.41
N ALA A 78 -12.73 -13.68 -8.34
CA ALA A 78 -13.92 -13.80 -9.14
C ALA A 78 -13.53 -14.34 -10.53
N THR A 79 -14.43 -15.08 -11.13
CA THR A 79 -14.30 -15.56 -12.52
C THR A 79 -14.72 -14.46 -13.52
N LYS A 80 -15.53 -13.49 -13.06
CA LYS A 80 -16.00 -12.34 -13.85
C LYS A 80 -15.86 -11.05 -13.05
N TRP A 81 -15.73 -9.94 -13.76
CA TRP A 81 -15.55 -8.60 -13.17
C TRP A 81 -16.52 -7.61 -13.76
N ASP A 82 -17.05 -6.72 -12.90
CA ASP A 82 -17.92 -5.61 -13.30
C ASP A 82 -17.19 -4.64 -14.24
N ALA A 83 -15.88 -4.46 -14.06
CA ALA A 83 -15.08 -3.63 -14.94
C ALA A 83 -13.64 -4.14 -15.06
N ALA A 84 -13.05 -3.87 -16.22
CA ALA A 84 -11.65 -4.12 -16.52
C ALA A 84 -11.00 -2.84 -17.06
N PHE A 85 -9.72 -2.66 -16.76
CA PHE A 85 -9.00 -1.41 -17.00
C PHE A 85 -7.63 -1.68 -17.59
N ALA A 86 -7.19 -0.75 -18.45
CA ALA A 86 -5.80 -0.66 -18.89
C ALA A 86 -5.31 0.78 -18.73
N LEU A 87 -4.08 0.95 -18.28
CA LEU A 87 -3.37 2.22 -18.38
C LEU A 87 -2.58 2.22 -19.69
N HIS A 88 -2.91 3.15 -20.58
CA HIS A 88 -2.38 3.24 -21.94
C HIS A 88 -1.39 4.42 -22.03
N ASP A 89 -0.32 4.22 -22.77
CA ASP A 89 0.67 5.24 -23.10
C ASP A 89 0.15 6.12 -24.24
N GLY A 90 -0.18 7.37 -23.96
CA GLY A 90 -0.86 8.28 -24.88
C GLY A 90 -2.38 8.16 -24.85
N VAL A 91 -3.05 8.92 -25.71
CA VAL A 91 -4.51 8.80 -25.93
C VAL A 91 -4.74 7.64 -26.91
N PRO A 92 -5.58 6.66 -26.57
CA PRO A 92 -5.86 5.54 -27.46
C PRO A 92 -6.57 6.02 -28.73
N SER A 93 -6.16 5.52 -29.89
CA SER A 93 -6.87 5.71 -31.15
C SER A 93 -8.16 4.88 -31.17
N LYS A 94 -9.00 5.08 -32.18
CA LYS A 94 -10.22 4.27 -32.35
C LYS A 94 -9.88 2.78 -32.51
N GLU A 95 -8.84 2.48 -33.30
CA GLU A 95 -8.34 1.12 -33.50
C GLU A 95 -7.77 0.53 -32.20
N ASP A 96 -7.05 1.34 -31.39
CA ASP A 96 -6.60 0.93 -30.06
C ASP A 96 -7.80 0.57 -29.18
N LEU A 97 -8.84 1.38 -29.15
CA LEU A 97 -10.05 1.14 -28.35
C LEU A 97 -10.78 -0.15 -28.76
N GLU A 98 -10.90 -0.42 -30.04
CA GLU A 98 -11.51 -1.66 -30.56
C GLU A 98 -10.69 -2.89 -30.18
N ARG A 99 -9.36 -2.82 -30.32
CA ARG A 99 -8.44 -3.87 -29.89
C ARG A 99 -8.49 -4.11 -28.38
N LEU A 100 -8.48 -3.02 -27.58
CA LEU A 100 -8.53 -3.10 -26.12
C LEU A 100 -9.86 -3.66 -25.63
N ALA A 101 -10.99 -3.32 -26.29
CA ALA A 101 -12.31 -3.85 -25.93
C ALA A 101 -12.39 -5.39 -26.04
N LEU A 102 -11.63 -5.98 -26.97
CA LEU A 102 -11.57 -7.43 -27.14
C LEU A 102 -10.64 -8.11 -26.13
N ASN A 103 -9.61 -7.44 -25.64
CA ASN A 103 -8.50 -8.05 -24.90
C ASN A 103 -8.50 -7.70 -23.40
N VAL A 104 -8.77 -6.45 -23.04
CA VAL A 104 -8.70 -5.99 -21.65
C VAL A 104 -9.71 -6.71 -20.75
N PRO A 105 -10.99 -6.89 -21.12
CA PRO A 105 -11.92 -7.66 -20.30
C PRO A 105 -11.50 -9.10 -20.02
N LYS A 106 -10.72 -9.71 -20.91
CA LYS A 106 -10.19 -11.07 -20.72
C LYS A 106 -8.95 -11.12 -19.84
N GLN A 107 -8.29 -9.97 -19.62
CA GLN A 107 -7.05 -9.85 -18.84
C GLN A 107 -5.91 -10.79 -19.35
N GLU A 108 -5.88 -11.05 -20.65
CA GLU A 108 -4.86 -11.89 -21.28
C GLU A 108 -3.68 -11.05 -21.74
N ILE A 109 -2.59 -11.12 -21.00
CA ILE A 109 -1.37 -10.32 -21.21
C ILE A 109 -0.74 -10.52 -22.57
N GLY A 110 -0.74 -11.75 -23.09
CA GLY A 110 -0.15 -12.08 -24.38
C GLY A 110 -0.81 -11.41 -25.61
N ARG A 111 -1.92 -10.71 -25.41
CA ARG A 111 -2.66 -10.00 -26.45
C ARG A 111 -2.56 -8.48 -26.36
N LEU A 112 -1.77 -7.98 -25.43
CA LEU A 112 -1.57 -6.55 -25.22
C LEU A 112 -0.35 -6.06 -26.01
N SER A 113 -0.38 -4.80 -26.39
CA SER A 113 0.75 -4.13 -27.03
C SER A 113 1.70 -3.54 -25.99
N TYR A 114 2.82 -2.97 -26.46
CA TYR A 114 3.75 -2.23 -25.59
C TYR A 114 3.17 -0.93 -25.05
N LYS A 115 2.02 -0.46 -25.57
CA LYS A 115 1.35 0.76 -25.10
C LYS A 115 0.58 0.55 -23.79
N GLU A 116 0.15 -0.67 -23.49
CA GLU A 116 -0.52 -0.97 -22.24
C GLU A 116 0.51 -1.15 -21.11
N LEU A 117 0.52 -0.18 -20.18
CA LEU A 117 1.52 -0.09 -19.11
C LEU A 117 1.14 -0.92 -17.89
N THR A 118 -0.13 -0.95 -17.55
CA THR A 118 -0.65 -1.76 -16.43
C THR A 118 -2.12 -2.10 -16.64
N LEU A 119 -2.56 -3.18 -16.02
CA LEU A 119 -3.92 -3.70 -16.09
C LEU A 119 -4.53 -3.79 -14.70
N SER A 120 -5.85 -3.70 -14.64
CA SER A 120 -6.62 -4.02 -13.45
C SER A 120 -8.02 -4.49 -13.80
N ARG A 121 -8.67 -5.04 -12.80
CA ARG A 121 -10.06 -5.48 -12.83
C ARG A 121 -10.69 -5.22 -11.47
N ALA A 122 -11.97 -4.92 -11.45
CA ALA A 122 -12.65 -4.56 -10.22
C ALA A 122 -14.11 -5.00 -10.22
N ASN A 123 -14.63 -5.19 -9.01
CA ASN A 123 -16.03 -5.46 -8.78
C ASN A 123 -16.67 -4.35 -7.96
N LYS A 124 -17.95 -4.08 -8.26
CA LYS A 124 -18.80 -3.17 -7.50
C LYS A 124 -18.93 -3.67 -6.06
N SER A 125 -18.94 -2.74 -5.12
CA SER A 125 -19.28 -3.08 -3.74
C SER A 125 -20.73 -3.52 -3.67
N VAL A 126 -20.96 -4.79 -3.35
CA VAL A 126 -22.32 -5.35 -3.19
C VAL A 126 -23.11 -4.68 -2.06
N ARG A 127 -22.43 -3.99 -1.14
CA ARG A 127 -23.06 -3.34 0.00
C ARG A 127 -23.53 -1.92 -0.28
N ILE A 128 -22.76 -1.14 -1.05
CA ILE A 128 -23.04 0.28 -1.19
C ILE A 128 -23.24 0.78 -2.61
N PHE A 129 -22.78 0.07 -3.65
CA PHE A 129 -22.84 0.60 -5.01
C PHE A 129 -24.28 0.91 -5.44
N ASN A 130 -25.18 -0.07 -5.37
CA ASN A 130 -26.59 0.12 -5.73
C ASN A 130 -27.29 1.08 -4.77
N HIS A 131 -26.98 1.04 -3.48
CA HIS A 131 -27.49 1.98 -2.48
C HIS A 131 -27.19 3.44 -2.86
N VAL A 132 -25.95 3.72 -3.31
CA VAL A 132 -25.58 5.06 -3.77
C VAL A 132 -26.39 5.46 -5.01
N VAL A 133 -26.44 4.62 -6.04
CA VAL A 133 -27.21 4.89 -7.27
C VAL A 133 -28.68 5.16 -6.95
N ASP A 134 -29.27 4.35 -6.08
CA ASP A 134 -30.69 4.45 -5.73
C ASP A 134 -31.01 5.75 -4.96
N ASN A 135 -30.17 6.14 -4.02
CA ASN A 135 -30.35 7.39 -3.29
C ASN A 135 -30.18 8.61 -4.21
N LEU A 136 -29.11 8.65 -4.99
CA LEU A 136 -28.88 9.74 -5.94
C LEU A 136 -30.04 9.88 -6.95
N SER A 137 -30.60 8.77 -7.43
CA SER A 137 -31.74 8.78 -8.34
C SER A 137 -33.04 9.34 -7.71
N LYS A 138 -33.12 9.35 -6.37
CA LYS A 138 -34.23 9.93 -5.60
C LYS A 138 -33.95 11.37 -5.15
N GLY A 139 -32.82 11.97 -5.56
CA GLY A 139 -32.45 13.31 -5.12
C GLY A 139 -31.89 13.37 -3.69
N ILE A 140 -31.40 12.27 -3.16
CA ILE A 140 -30.93 12.15 -1.78
C ILE A 140 -29.46 11.70 -1.78
N GLN A 141 -28.60 12.33 -0.96
CA GLN A 141 -27.24 11.83 -0.74
C GLN A 141 -27.27 10.52 0.06
N PRO A 142 -26.35 9.58 -0.22
CA PRO A 142 -26.32 8.31 0.49
C PRO A 142 -25.92 8.46 1.96
N ASP A 143 -26.32 7.49 2.77
CA ASP A 143 -25.99 7.42 4.20
C ASP A 143 -24.48 7.39 4.44
N THR A 144 -23.97 8.43 5.10
CA THR A 144 -22.54 8.61 5.38
C THR A 144 -21.99 7.58 6.36
N GLU A 145 -22.79 7.09 7.30
CA GLU A 145 -22.36 6.04 8.23
C GLU A 145 -22.10 4.72 7.50
N LEU A 146 -23.02 4.34 6.60
CA LEU A 146 -22.87 3.14 5.77
C LEU A 146 -21.66 3.27 4.85
N LEU A 147 -21.47 4.44 4.22
CA LEU A 147 -20.31 4.71 3.37
C LEU A 147 -19.00 4.61 4.15
N SER A 148 -18.94 5.14 5.36
CA SER A 148 -17.75 5.09 6.22
C SER A 148 -17.36 3.66 6.60
N LYS A 149 -18.34 2.79 6.80
CA LYS A 149 -18.10 1.37 7.13
C LYS A 149 -17.46 0.60 5.97
N VAL A 150 -17.70 1.00 4.72
CA VAL A 150 -17.18 0.33 3.53
C VAL A 150 -15.99 1.07 2.92
N GLY A 151 -16.13 2.37 2.68
CA GLY A 151 -15.07 3.27 2.21
C GLY A 151 -14.81 3.26 0.69
N TYR A 152 -15.52 2.46 -0.10
CA TYR A 152 -15.28 2.34 -1.54
C TYR A 152 -16.51 1.85 -2.32
N LEU A 153 -16.67 2.34 -3.54
CA LEU A 153 -17.68 1.88 -4.49
C LEU A 153 -17.23 0.67 -5.31
N TYR A 154 -15.95 0.62 -5.64
CA TYR A 154 -15.31 -0.48 -6.36
C TYR A 154 -14.16 -1.07 -5.57
N ARG A 155 -13.94 -2.36 -5.74
CA ARG A 155 -12.83 -3.10 -5.17
C ARG A 155 -12.01 -3.75 -6.28
N THR A 156 -10.76 -3.35 -6.40
CA THR A 156 -9.82 -4.00 -7.30
C THR A 156 -9.42 -5.38 -6.76
N THR A 157 -9.35 -6.36 -7.63
CA THR A 157 -8.85 -7.69 -7.27
C THR A 157 -7.36 -7.82 -7.53
N ALA A 158 -6.88 -7.13 -8.58
CA ALA A 158 -5.48 -7.08 -8.94
C ALA A 158 -5.18 -5.77 -9.67
N VAL A 159 -3.95 -5.29 -9.51
CA VAL A 159 -3.36 -4.23 -10.33
C VAL A 159 -1.98 -4.72 -10.70
N TYR A 160 -1.69 -4.90 -11.98
CA TYR A 160 -0.43 -5.46 -12.43
C TYR A 160 0.00 -4.88 -13.77
N GLY A 161 1.30 -4.56 -13.88
CA GLY A 161 1.93 -4.18 -15.14
C GLY A 161 2.47 -5.41 -15.86
N SER A 162 2.61 -5.35 -17.17
CA SER A 162 3.22 -6.33 -18.11
C SER A 162 3.40 -7.78 -17.62
N GLY A 163 2.46 -8.29 -16.82
CA GLY A 163 2.45 -9.66 -16.33
C GLY A 163 2.99 -9.87 -14.92
N LYS A 164 3.55 -8.85 -14.30
CA LYS A 164 4.03 -8.95 -12.93
C LYS A 164 3.60 -7.72 -12.14
N PHE A 165 2.95 -7.93 -11.02
CA PHE A 165 2.53 -6.85 -10.15
C PHE A 165 3.72 -5.98 -9.71
N GLY A 166 3.59 -4.67 -9.83
CA GLY A 166 4.64 -3.70 -9.47
C GLY A 166 5.86 -3.69 -10.39
N LEU A 167 5.91 -4.58 -11.36
CA LEU A 167 6.93 -4.66 -12.38
C LEU A 167 6.30 -4.32 -13.73
N ALA A 168 5.92 -3.06 -13.93
CA ALA A 168 5.87 -2.55 -15.29
C ALA A 168 7.20 -2.92 -15.95
N ASP A 169 7.17 -3.09 -17.26
CA ASP A 169 8.41 -3.33 -18.00
C ASP A 169 9.34 -2.12 -17.84
N ARG A 170 10.05 -2.10 -16.70
CA ARG A 170 10.85 -0.94 -16.24
C ARG A 170 11.89 -0.53 -17.26
N PHE A 171 12.32 -1.49 -18.09
CA PHE A 171 13.22 -1.19 -19.19
C PHE A 171 12.60 -0.21 -20.19
N ARG A 172 11.29 -0.31 -20.45
CA ARG A 172 10.59 0.59 -21.38
C ARG A 172 10.37 1.99 -20.84
N ILE A 173 10.29 2.12 -19.52
CA ILE A 173 9.97 3.39 -18.84
C ILE A 173 11.17 4.03 -18.13
N LYS A 174 12.37 3.44 -18.24
CA LYS A 174 13.57 3.91 -17.49
C LYS A 174 13.93 5.38 -17.73
N ASN A 175 13.55 5.95 -18.86
CA ASN A 175 13.80 7.35 -19.21
C ASN A 175 12.61 8.27 -18.86
N ARG A 176 11.64 7.77 -18.11
CA ARG A 176 10.42 8.50 -17.72
C ARG A 176 10.37 8.65 -16.21
N GLU A 177 11.05 9.65 -15.69
CA GLU A 177 11.18 9.89 -14.25
C GLU A 177 9.84 9.98 -13.54
N GLU A 178 8.81 10.54 -14.20
CA GLU A 178 7.48 10.74 -13.64
C GLU A 178 6.74 9.43 -13.31
N ILE A 179 7.02 8.36 -14.05
CA ILE A 179 6.38 7.04 -13.85
C ILE A 179 7.36 5.95 -13.42
N TYR A 180 8.65 6.25 -13.38
CA TYR A 180 9.69 5.29 -13.00
C TYR A 180 9.67 4.95 -11.50
N GLY A 181 9.16 5.84 -10.66
CA GLY A 181 9.05 5.60 -9.22
C GLY A 181 8.24 4.34 -8.89
N PRO A 182 8.51 3.69 -7.74
CA PRO A 182 7.80 2.47 -7.35
C PRO A 182 6.29 2.68 -7.34
N PHE A 183 5.56 1.76 -7.95
CA PHE A 183 4.09 1.72 -8.01
C PHE A 183 3.40 2.95 -8.62
N ARG A 184 4.13 3.84 -9.30
CA ARG A 184 3.55 5.05 -9.90
C ARG A 184 2.45 4.75 -10.91
N LEU A 185 2.66 3.77 -11.77
CA LEU A 185 1.68 3.35 -12.78
C LEU A 185 0.44 2.73 -12.14
N GLU A 186 0.65 1.86 -11.16
CA GLU A 186 -0.43 1.20 -10.43
C GLU A 186 -1.26 2.22 -9.64
N MET A 187 -0.62 3.20 -9.01
CA MET A 187 -1.31 4.27 -8.28
C MET A 187 -2.07 5.20 -9.22
N MET A 188 -1.52 5.53 -10.38
CA MET A 188 -2.21 6.30 -11.42
C MET A 188 -3.48 5.59 -11.88
N LEU A 189 -3.38 4.30 -12.19
CA LEU A 189 -4.52 3.50 -12.61
C LEU A 189 -5.62 3.52 -11.53
N VAL A 190 -5.28 3.23 -10.29
CA VAL A 190 -6.24 3.17 -9.17
C VAL A 190 -6.90 4.53 -8.93
N TYR A 191 -6.13 5.61 -9.01
CA TYR A 191 -6.65 6.96 -8.82
C TYR A 191 -7.66 7.34 -9.90
N LEU A 192 -7.38 7.02 -11.15
CA LEU A 192 -8.30 7.28 -12.27
C LEU A 192 -9.53 6.35 -12.24
N VAL A 193 -9.36 5.10 -11.81
CA VAL A 193 -10.49 4.18 -11.57
C VAL A 193 -11.44 4.76 -10.53
N ARG A 194 -10.91 5.39 -9.48
CA ARG A 194 -11.73 6.07 -8.47
C ARG A 194 -12.64 7.12 -9.09
N GLN A 195 -12.12 7.95 -9.99
CA GLN A 195 -12.92 8.94 -10.70
C GLN A 195 -13.98 8.32 -11.60
N PHE A 196 -13.62 7.27 -12.33
CA PHE A 196 -14.60 6.52 -13.14
C PHE A 196 -15.77 6.01 -12.31
N THR A 197 -15.53 5.54 -11.07
CA THR A 197 -16.61 5.03 -10.21
C THR A 197 -17.61 6.12 -9.84
N PHE A 198 -17.17 7.34 -9.60
CA PHE A 198 -18.06 8.48 -9.30
C PHE A 198 -18.88 8.88 -10.52
N ASP A 199 -18.23 8.98 -11.66
CA ASP A 199 -18.92 9.32 -12.91
C ASP A 199 -19.96 8.26 -13.29
N GLN A 200 -19.65 6.98 -13.06
CA GLN A 200 -20.59 5.88 -13.35
C GLN A 200 -21.83 5.92 -12.45
N VAL A 201 -21.69 6.11 -11.14
CA VAL A 201 -22.87 6.17 -10.25
C VAL A 201 -23.72 7.40 -10.54
N ASN A 202 -23.12 8.55 -10.84
CA ASN A 202 -23.82 9.76 -11.24
C ASN A 202 -24.60 9.55 -12.56
N HIS A 203 -23.96 8.93 -13.55
CA HIS A 203 -24.58 8.59 -14.83
C HIS A 203 -25.77 7.65 -14.64
N MET A 204 -25.60 6.56 -13.90
CA MET A 204 -26.67 5.59 -13.67
C MET A 204 -27.85 6.20 -12.91
N ALA A 205 -27.60 7.02 -11.89
CA ALA A 205 -28.65 7.73 -11.15
C ALA A 205 -29.43 8.66 -12.07
N LYS A 206 -28.76 9.45 -12.90
CA LYS A 206 -29.37 10.37 -13.85
C LYS A 206 -30.17 9.63 -14.93
N ARG A 207 -29.70 8.50 -15.43
CA ARG A 207 -30.43 7.66 -16.38
C ARG A 207 -31.68 7.04 -15.75
N LYS A 208 -31.59 6.65 -14.49
CA LYS A 208 -32.74 6.09 -13.74
C LYS A 208 -33.82 7.11 -13.49
N ASN A 209 -33.48 8.36 -13.18
CA ASN A 209 -34.45 9.44 -12.94
C ASN A 209 -33.87 10.82 -13.35
N PRO A 210 -33.98 11.20 -14.65
CA PRO A 210 -33.33 12.41 -15.18
C PRO A 210 -33.74 13.72 -14.50
N ASN A 211 -34.98 13.77 -13.97
CA ASN A 211 -35.58 15.00 -13.44
C ASN A 211 -35.24 15.25 -11.95
N ILE A 212 -34.91 14.23 -11.20
CA ILE A 212 -34.78 14.31 -9.74
C ILE A 212 -33.34 13.96 -9.30
N ALA A 213 -32.63 13.15 -10.09
CA ALA A 213 -31.31 12.67 -9.73
C ALA A 213 -30.32 13.82 -9.49
N ILE A 214 -29.57 13.67 -8.43
CA ILE A 214 -28.45 14.55 -8.05
C ILE A 214 -27.12 13.85 -8.24
N GLU A 215 -26.03 14.60 -8.29
CA GLU A 215 -24.68 14.07 -8.29
C GLU A 215 -24.21 13.77 -6.86
N LEU A 216 -23.31 12.83 -6.74
CA LEU A 216 -22.66 12.47 -5.48
C LEU A 216 -21.88 13.68 -4.96
N ASP A 217 -22.11 14.06 -3.72
CA ASP A 217 -21.45 15.21 -3.07
C ASP A 217 -19.92 15.07 -3.11
N LEU A 218 -19.24 16.17 -3.41
CA LEU A 218 -17.79 16.18 -3.57
C LEU A 218 -17.03 15.78 -2.28
N ASN A 219 -17.58 16.10 -1.10
CA ASN A 219 -16.96 15.67 0.16
C ASN A 219 -17.13 14.16 0.33
N ILE A 220 -18.25 13.61 -0.07
CA ILE A 220 -18.46 12.15 -0.10
C ILE A 220 -17.48 11.52 -1.10
N CYS A 221 -17.35 12.07 -2.31
CA CYS A 221 -16.37 11.60 -3.29
C CYS A 221 -14.93 11.58 -2.72
N ARG A 222 -14.50 12.65 -2.03
CA ARG A 222 -13.17 12.69 -1.39
C ARG A 222 -13.01 11.61 -0.33
N ASN A 223 -14.06 11.28 0.38
CA ASN A 223 -14.07 10.28 1.44
C ASN A 223 -14.18 8.83 0.96
N LEU A 224 -14.43 8.61 -0.31
CA LEU A 224 -14.44 7.29 -0.93
C LEU A 224 -13.13 7.03 -1.68
N GLY A 225 -12.57 5.86 -1.46
CA GLY A 225 -11.39 5.36 -2.15
C GLY A 225 -11.71 4.18 -3.05
N ILE A 226 -10.68 3.40 -3.34
CA ILE A 226 -10.78 2.10 -4.01
C ILE A 226 -10.38 1.01 -3.03
N GLY A 227 -11.28 0.05 -2.80
CA GLY A 227 -10.98 -1.13 -2.01
C GLY A 227 -9.99 -2.02 -2.75
N ASN A 228 -9.10 -2.65 -1.99
CA ASN A 228 -8.24 -3.70 -2.52
C ASN A 228 -8.40 -4.95 -1.64
N SER A 229 -8.47 -6.09 -2.28
CA SER A 229 -8.49 -7.36 -1.59
C SER A 229 -7.10 -7.67 -1.03
N THR A 230 -6.82 -7.12 0.16
CA THR A 230 -5.70 -7.53 1.00
C THR A 230 -4.31 -7.33 0.43
N GLY A 231 -4.13 -6.40 -0.50
CA GLY A 231 -2.82 -6.24 -1.11
C GLY A 231 -2.33 -7.53 -1.77
N LEU A 232 -3.25 -8.33 -2.33
CA LEU A 232 -2.88 -9.43 -3.21
C LEU A 232 -1.89 -8.91 -4.26
N GLY A 233 -0.68 -9.39 -4.21
CA GLY A 233 0.42 -8.89 -5.02
C GLY A 233 1.22 -7.74 -4.38
N MET A 234 0.63 -6.80 -3.61
CA MET A 234 1.40 -5.72 -2.98
C MET A 234 2.26 -6.21 -1.82
N ALA A 235 1.66 -6.85 -0.82
CA ALA A 235 2.42 -7.38 0.31
C ALA A 235 3.44 -8.44 -0.12
N PRO A 236 3.10 -9.44 -0.96
CA PRO A 236 4.08 -10.35 -1.54
C PRO A 236 5.17 -9.64 -2.35
N PHE A 237 4.82 -8.61 -3.13
CA PHE A 237 5.83 -7.84 -3.86
C PHE A 237 6.89 -7.25 -2.94
N ILE A 238 6.50 -6.59 -1.84
CA ILE A 238 7.47 -6.03 -0.88
C ILE A 238 8.27 -7.14 -0.19
N VAL A 239 7.65 -8.27 0.12
CA VAL A 239 8.37 -9.44 0.67
C VAL A 239 9.47 -9.92 -0.27
N ASN A 240 9.21 -9.87 -1.59
CA ASN A 240 10.19 -10.27 -2.60
C ASN A 240 11.21 -9.19 -2.96
N HIS A 241 10.96 -7.95 -2.57
CA HIS A 241 11.84 -6.83 -2.83
C HIS A 241 12.35 -6.23 -1.51
N PRO A 242 13.18 -6.96 -0.78
CA PRO A 242 13.66 -6.55 0.55
C PRO A 242 14.51 -5.28 0.50
N ILE A 243 15.20 -4.99 -0.60
CA ILE A 243 15.98 -3.75 -0.75
C ILE A 243 15.05 -2.54 -0.87
N LEU A 244 13.89 -2.66 -1.50
CA LEU A 244 12.88 -1.59 -1.51
C LEU A 244 12.44 -1.23 -0.08
N LEU A 245 12.22 -2.22 0.77
CA LEU A 245 11.90 -2.01 2.18
C LEU A 245 13.03 -1.26 2.90
N ASN A 246 14.28 -1.69 2.69
CA ASN A 246 15.45 -1.01 3.24
C ASN A 246 15.52 0.46 2.79
N ASN A 247 15.35 0.71 1.51
CA ASN A 247 15.44 2.06 0.95
C ASN A 247 14.34 2.97 1.50
N TRP A 248 13.14 2.47 1.68
CA TRP A 248 12.04 3.20 2.29
C TRP A 248 12.35 3.57 3.76
N ILE A 249 12.82 2.62 4.55
CA ILE A 249 13.19 2.85 5.95
C ILE A 249 14.35 3.84 6.04
N LEU A 250 15.37 3.73 5.19
CA LEU A 250 16.46 4.70 5.14
C LEU A 250 15.98 6.11 4.78
N ALA A 251 15.09 6.25 3.81
CA ALA A 251 14.52 7.54 3.45
C ALA A 251 13.80 8.17 4.65
N ARG A 252 12.98 7.40 5.35
CA ARG A 252 12.31 7.81 6.59
C ARG A 252 13.30 8.26 7.66
N GLU A 253 14.37 7.49 7.90
CA GLU A 253 15.38 7.79 8.91
C GLU A 253 16.18 9.05 8.57
N ILE A 254 16.52 9.25 7.30
CA ILE A 254 17.21 10.47 6.83
C ILE A 254 16.31 11.69 7.01
N ALA A 255 15.02 11.59 6.67
CA ALA A 255 14.06 12.66 6.86
C ALA A 255 13.94 13.03 8.35
N LEU A 256 13.74 12.05 9.20
CA LEU A 256 13.62 12.25 10.65
C LEU A 256 14.88 12.91 11.23
N LYS A 257 16.07 12.43 10.86
CA LYS A 257 17.33 13.02 11.31
C LYS A 257 17.42 14.50 10.91
N LYS A 258 17.19 14.82 9.64
CA LYS A 258 17.25 16.21 9.14
C LYS A 258 16.26 17.11 9.86
N ILE A 259 15.02 16.66 10.09
CA ILE A 259 14.00 17.45 10.77
C ILE A 259 14.39 17.71 12.23
N ARG A 260 14.95 16.73 12.93
CA ARG A 260 15.42 16.88 14.31
C ARG A 260 16.63 17.84 14.44
N GLU A 261 17.43 17.96 13.41
CA GLU A 261 18.60 18.85 13.34
C GLU A 261 18.24 20.32 12.98
N ILE A 262 16.98 20.63 12.69
CA ILE A 262 16.53 22.00 12.41
C ILE A 262 16.56 22.81 13.70
N GLU A 263 17.43 23.82 13.75
CA GLU A 263 17.59 24.66 14.92
C GLU A 263 16.36 25.56 15.16
N LYS A 264 15.88 26.24 14.13
CA LYS A 264 14.71 27.12 14.21
C LYS A 264 13.63 26.70 13.23
N THR A 265 12.42 26.49 13.74
CA THR A 265 11.26 26.11 12.93
C THR A 265 10.32 27.31 12.79
N SER A 266 9.84 27.59 11.58
CA SER A 266 8.89 28.69 11.35
C SER A 266 7.52 28.41 12.00
N LYS A 267 6.82 29.49 12.37
CA LYS A 267 5.45 29.38 12.92
C LYS A 267 4.49 28.68 11.94
N GLU A 268 4.66 28.88 10.66
CA GLU A 268 3.86 28.21 9.63
C GLU A 268 4.01 26.68 9.69
N LYS A 269 5.24 26.17 9.72
CA LYS A 269 5.52 24.74 9.80
C LYS A 269 5.01 24.11 11.10
N LEU A 270 5.12 24.84 12.19
CA LEU A 270 4.56 24.42 13.48
C LEU A 270 3.03 24.35 13.45
N ASN A 271 2.38 25.31 12.80
CA ASN A 271 0.93 25.30 12.62
C ASN A 271 0.47 24.10 11.76
N ILE A 272 1.20 23.78 10.70
CA ILE A 272 0.92 22.60 9.87
C ILE A 272 1.00 21.35 10.74
N PHE A 273 2.08 21.17 11.50
CA PHE A 273 2.24 20.04 12.42
C PHE A 273 1.11 19.94 13.45
N LYS A 274 0.76 21.05 14.12
CA LYS A 274 -0.34 21.10 15.09
C LYS A 274 -1.68 20.75 14.47
N ASN A 275 -1.97 21.29 13.29
CA ASN A 275 -3.22 21.00 12.58
C ASN A 275 -3.32 19.53 12.17
N CYS A 276 -2.23 18.92 11.74
CA CYS A 276 -2.18 17.48 11.46
C CYS A 276 -2.46 16.68 12.73
N LEU A 277 -1.91 17.09 13.84
CA LEU A 277 -2.11 16.42 15.14
C LEU A 277 -3.56 16.46 15.61
N VAL A 278 -4.20 17.63 15.55
CA VAL A 278 -5.62 17.78 15.93
C VAL A 278 -6.53 16.95 15.03
N LYS A 279 -6.27 16.95 13.73
CA LYS A 279 -7.01 16.10 12.78
C LYS A 279 -6.80 14.62 13.06
N SER A 280 -5.57 14.22 13.42
CA SER A 280 -5.27 12.83 13.75
C SER A 280 -6.01 12.32 14.95
N LEU A 281 -6.08 13.11 16.02
CA LEU A 281 -6.81 12.72 17.21
C LEU A 281 -8.29 12.45 16.89
N LYS A 282 -8.94 13.36 16.14
CA LYS A 282 -10.33 13.18 15.70
C LYS A 282 -10.52 11.91 14.86
N ASN A 283 -9.57 11.63 13.96
CA ASN A 283 -9.63 10.44 13.10
C ASN A 283 -9.48 9.15 13.91
N VAL A 284 -8.51 9.09 14.82
CA VAL A 284 -8.25 7.89 15.63
C VAL A 284 -9.38 7.65 16.65
N ALA A 285 -9.96 8.70 17.23
CA ALA A 285 -11.07 8.61 18.18
C ALA A 285 -12.32 7.94 17.57
N ASN A 286 -12.52 8.10 16.26
CA ASN A 286 -13.64 7.50 15.55
C ASN A 286 -13.33 6.11 14.96
N TRP A 287 -12.15 5.59 15.23
CA TRP A 287 -11.73 4.31 14.66
C TRP A 287 -12.10 3.16 15.57
N ASN A 288 -12.82 2.20 15.02
CA ASN A 288 -13.12 0.93 15.65
C ASN A 288 -13.00 -0.20 14.64
N THR A 289 -12.78 -1.39 15.11
CA THR A 289 -12.67 -2.61 14.29
C THR A 289 -13.39 -3.76 14.97
N ASP A 290 -13.61 -4.85 14.24
CA ASP A 290 -14.16 -6.08 14.81
C ASP A 290 -13.10 -6.91 15.61
N SER A 291 -11.90 -6.38 15.76
CA SER A 291 -10.79 -7.03 16.47
C SER A 291 -10.54 -6.36 17.82
N ASP A 292 -10.78 -7.09 18.94
CA ASP A 292 -10.52 -6.60 20.29
C ASP A 292 -9.06 -6.20 20.52
N PHE A 293 -8.14 -6.94 19.91
CA PHE A 293 -6.72 -6.64 19.98
C PHE A 293 -6.39 -5.28 19.33
N GLN A 294 -6.98 -5.01 18.16
CA GLN A 294 -6.80 -3.72 17.49
C GLN A 294 -7.48 -2.58 18.25
N ASN A 295 -8.67 -2.81 18.79
CA ASN A 295 -9.39 -1.82 19.57
C ASN A 295 -8.61 -1.41 20.83
N LYS A 296 -7.93 -2.35 21.49
CA LYS A 296 -7.03 -2.02 22.60
C LYS A 296 -5.87 -1.13 22.17
N LYS A 297 -5.25 -1.39 21.01
CA LYS A 297 -4.17 -0.54 20.49
C LYS A 297 -4.67 0.85 20.09
N ILE A 298 -5.84 0.95 19.48
CA ILE A 298 -6.47 2.22 19.11
C ILE A 298 -6.76 3.05 20.36
N LYS A 299 -7.29 2.41 21.40
CA LYS A 299 -7.54 3.09 22.69
C LYS A 299 -6.25 3.65 23.28
N GLN A 300 -5.19 2.84 23.36
CA GLN A 300 -3.89 3.29 23.86
C GLN A 300 -3.32 4.44 23.00
N LEU A 301 -3.44 4.36 21.69
CA LEU A 301 -3.01 5.43 20.79
C LEU A 301 -3.78 6.74 21.04
N ASN A 302 -5.09 6.68 21.29
CA ASN A 302 -5.88 7.85 21.64
C ASN A 302 -5.40 8.49 22.94
N GLU A 303 -5.23 7.70 23.99
CA GLU A 303 -4.73 8.16 25.29
C GLU A 303 -3.34 8.80 25.17
N ASP A 304 -2.45 8.19 24.40
CA ASP A 304 -1.10 8.70 24.14
C ASP A 304 -1.12 10.01 23.34
N LEU A 305 -1.98 10.13 22.31
CA LEU A 305 -2.14 11.36 21.54
C LEU A 305 -2.73 12.49 22.39
N GLU A 306 -3.69 12.22 23.25
CA GLU A 306 -4.23 13.22 24.20
C GLU A 306 -3.14 13.71 25.15
N LYS A 307 -2.35 12.79 25.72
CA LYS A 307 -1.20 13.11 26.58
C LYS A 307 -0.17 13.98 25.84
N PHE A 308 0.10 13.65 24.57
CA PHE A 308 1.04 14.41 23.75
C PHE A 308 0.51 15.82 23.42
N ILE A 309 -0.77 15.96 23.10
CA ILE A 309 -1.39 17.27 22.85
C ILE A 309 -1.35 18.14 24.11
N LYS A 310 -1.63 17.55 25.27
CA LYS A 310 -1.52 18.25 26.55
C LYS A 310 -0.11 18.77 26.78
N PHE A 311 0.91 17.93 26.59
CA PHE A 311 2.32 18.35 26.66
C PHE A 311 2.63 19.53 25.73
N LEU A 312 2.19 19.47 24.47
CA LEU A 312 2.44 20.56 23.52
C LEU A 312 1.78 21.88 23.88
N ASN A 313 0.66 21.84 24.58
CA ASN A 313 -0.10 23.04 24.94
C ASN A 313 0.32 23.64 26.29
N GLU A 314 0.71 22.82 27.24
CA GLU A 314 0.94 23.23 28.65
C GLU A 314 2.44 23.33 28.96
N ASP A 315 3.26 22.39 28.48
CA ASP A 315 4.64 22.22 28.93
C ASP A 315 5.69 22.54 27.85
N PHE A 316 5.28 22.77 26.61
CA PHE A 316 6.21 22.93 25.51
C PHE A 316 6.16 24.31 24.85
N SER A 317 7.33 24.98 24.73
CA SER A 317 7.48 26.21 23.98
C SER A 317 8.08 25.94 22.59
N PHE A 318 7.36 26.32 21.55
CA PHE A 318 7.82 26.21 20.16
C PHE A 318 8.89 27.26 19.77
N GLU A 319 9.18 28.21 20.64
CA GLU A 319 10.29 29.16 20.47
C GLU A 319 11.65 28.54 20.82
N ASN A 320 11.63 27.35 21.41
CA ASN A 320 12.83 26.61 21.72
C ASN A 320 13.60 26.19 20.45
N THR A 321 14.92 26.27 20.52
CA THR A 321 15.79 25.67 19.50
C THR A 321 15.63 24.17 19.47
N PHE A 322 15.76 23.58 18.27
CA PHE A 322 15.62 22.15 18.02
C PHE A 322 14.27 21.57 18.52
N ALA A 323 13.19 22.31 18.25
CA ALA A 323 11.85 21.97 18.72
C ALA A 323 11.45 20.51 18.42
N PHE A 324 11.64 20.04 17.20
CA PHE A 324 11.28 18.68 16.81
C PHE A 324 12.16 17.60 17.44
N ASN A 325 13.42 17.91 17.77
CA ASN A 325 14.24 16.98 18.52
C ASN A 325 13.72 16.83 19.97
N LYS A 326 13.35 17.94 20.61
CA LYS A 326 12.79 17.90 21.96
C LYS A 326 11.45 17.17 22.01
N ILE A 327 10.59 17.38 21.01
CA ILE A 327 9.33 16.64 20.85
C ILE A 327 9.60 15.14 20.72
N TYR A 328 10.55 14.76 19.88
CA TYR A 328 10.89 13.36 19.67
C TYR A 328 11.42 12.68 20.93
N VAL A 329 12.34 13.33 21.64
CA VAL A 329 12.90 12.80 22.90
C VAL A 329 11.81 12.63 23.96
N TRP A 330 10.96 13.65 24.13
CA TRP A 330 9.83 13.54 25.05
C TRP A 330 8.91 12.38 24.70
N ALA A 331 8.59 12.20 23.41
CA ALA A 331 7.74 11.11 22.95
C ALA A 331 8.36 9.74 23.26
N GLU A 332 9.67 9.54 23.05
CA GLU A 332 10.36 8.29 23.38
C GLU A 332 10.24 7.90 24.86
N GLU A 333 10.15 8.88 25.75
CA GLU A 333 10.07 8.67 27.20
C GLU A 333 8.63 8.53 27.72
N ASN A 334 7.64 9.07 27.02
CA ASN A 334 6.32 9.30 27.59
C ASN A 334 5.15 8.57 26.91
N VAL A 335 5.30 8.10 25.67
CA VAL A 335 4.23 7.46 24.91
C VAL A 335 4.68 6.16 24.25
N GLY A 336 3.71 5.36 23.81
CA GLY A 336 3.97 4.08 23.16
C GLY A 336 4.49 4.19 21.73
N ASP A 337 5.05 3.10 21.22
CA ASP A 337 5.69 3.03 19.90
C ASP A 337 4.75 3.44 18.76
N GLU A 338 3.46 3.08 18.80
CA GLU A 338 2.48 3.49 17.79
C GLU A 338 2.31 5.01 17.76
N CYS A 339 2.27 5.65 18.92
CA CYS A 339 2.16 7.11 19.02
C CYS A 339 3.45 7.79 18.56
N ILE A 340 4.63 7.27 18.92
CA ILE A 340 5.92 7.79 18.44
C ILE A 340 5.97 7.79 16.91
N GLU A 341 5.61 6.68 16.27
CA GLU A 341 5.63 6.57 14.83
C GLU A 341 4.58 7.48 14.16
N TYR A 342 3.45 7.67 14.82
CA TYR A 342 2.45 8.63 14.41
C TYR A 342 2.99 10.06 14.43
N ILE A 343 3.62 10.47 15.53
CA ILE A 343 4.27 11.78 15.69
C ILE A 343 5.36 11.97 14.62
N VAL A 344 6.22 10.97 14.41
CA VAL A 344 7.28 11.03 13.39
C VAL A 344 6.71 11.23 11.99
N SER A 345 5.63 10.53 11.65
CA SER A 345 4.97 10.73 10.36
C SER A 345 4.41 12.14 10.21
N MET A 346 3.85 12.72 11.27
CA MET A 346 3.36 14.10 11.26
C MET A 346 4.48 15.16 11.24
N MET A 347 5.63 14.87 11.85
CA MET A 347 6.80 15.76 11.77
C MET A 347 7.30 15.95 10.32
N MET A 348 7.04 15.01 9.44
CA MET A 348 7.40 15.09 8.02
C MET A 348 6.45 15.98 7.21
N GLU A 349 5.23 16.21 7.69
CA GLU A 349 4.19 16.94 6.94
C GLU A 349 4.59 18.36 6.53
N PRO A 350 5.25 19.17 7.38
CA PRO A 350 5.64 20.53 7.02
C PRO A 350 6.86 20.63 6.09
N TYR A 351 7.53 19.51 5.78
CA TYR A 351 8.87 19.53 5.19
C TYR A 351 8.95 18.85 3.81
N ASP A 352 8.19 19.35 2.84
CA ASP A 352 8.25 18.88 1.44
C ASP A 352 9.66 18.91 0.87
N GLU A 353 10.42 19.95 1.17
CA GLU A 353 11.78 20.12 0.71
C GLU A 353 12.78 19.08 1.23
N ILE A 354 12.48 18.46 2.37
CA ILE A 354 13.28 17.35 2.92
C ILE A 354 12.80 16.00 2.39
N VAL A 355 11.49 15.83 2.30
CA VAL A 355 10.87 14.52 2.01
C VAL A 355 10.88 14.20 0.52
N ASN A 356 10.51 15.16 -0.33
CA ASN A 356 10.35 14.91 -1.77
C ASN A 356 11.63 14.40 -2.46
N PRO A 357 12.84 14.93 -2.18
CA PRO A 357 14.07 14.40 -2.77
C PRO A 357 14.39 12.95 -2.35
N LEU A 358 13.84 12.49 -1.22
CA LEU A 358 14.09 11.13 -0.72
C LEU A 358 13.19 10.09 -1.40
N ILE A 359 12.06 10.51 -1.96
CA ILE A 359 11.13 9.62 -2.67
C ILE A 359 11.84 8.92 -3.84
N ASN A 360 12.67 9.64 -4.58
CA ASN A 360 13.40 9.11 -5.72
C ASN A 360 14.48 8.08 -5.34
N LYS A 361 14.85 8.02 -4.05
CA LYS A 361 15.77 6.99 -3.53
C LYS A 361 15.07 5.67 -3.21
N MET A 362 13.75 5.66 -3.19
CA MET A 362 12.95 4.45 -2.98
C MET A 362 12.83 3.70 -4.31
N SER A 363 13.74 2.80 -4.60
CA SER A 363 13.73 1.95 -5.79
C SER A 363 13.91 0.49 -5.41
N SER A 364 13.34 -0.40 -6.22
CA SER A 364 13.56 -1.85 -6.15
C SER A 364 14.54 -2.34 -7.23
N GLU A 365 15.17 -1.44 -7.96
CA GLU A 365 16.05 -1.82 -9.07
C GLU A 365 17.22 -2.68 -8.60
N GLU A 366 17.80 -2.36 -7.44
CA GLU A 366 18.88 -3.13 -6.83
C GLU A 366 18.46 -4.57 -6.47
N ASP A 367 17.18 -4.82 -6.20
CA ASP A 367 16.69 -6.18 -5.96
C ASP A 367 16.86 -7.07 -7.19
N HIS A 368 16.70 -6.51 -8.39
CA HIS A 368 16.89 -7.23 -9.63
C HIS A 368 18.36 -7.46 -9.96
N HIS A 369 19.23 -6.55 -9.56
CA HIS A 369 20.66 -6.58 -9.85
C HIS A 369 21.50 -7.25 -8.75
N PHE A 370 20.90 -7.59 -7.60
CA PHE A 370 21.63 -8.24 -6.53
C PHE A 370 22.02 -9.67 -6.90
N ASN A 371 23.31 -9.89 -7.07
CA ASN A 371 23.89 -11.19 -7.37
C ASN A 371 24.35 -11.89 -6.09
N ILE A 372 24.07 -13.20 -6.00
CA ILE A 372 24.57 -14.02 -4.90
C ILE A 372 26.09 -14.09 -5.00
N PRO A 373 26.84 -13.81 -3.90
CA PRO A 373 28.31 -13.90 -3.89
C PRO A 373 28.76 -15.36 -3.85
N VAL A 374 28.78 -16.02 -5.01
CA VAL A 374 29.03 -17.47 -5.17
C VAL A 374 30.38 -17.95 -4.64
N ASN A 375 31.35 -17.03 -4.52
CA ASN A 375 32.69 -17.34 -4.01
C ASN A 375 32.83 -17.29 -2.47
N ARG A 376 31.79 -16.82 -1.78
CA ARG A 376 31.70 -16.85 -0.31
C ARG A 376 31.56 -18.30 0.18
N THR A 377 31.76 -18.51 1.47
CA THR A 377 31.75 -19.84 2.08
C THR A 377 30.48 -20.14 2.87
N ILE A 378 30.23 -21.41 3.15
CA ILE A 378 29.16 -21.86 4.03
C ILE A 378 29.32 -21.28 5.44
N GLU A 379 30.53 -21.14 5.94
CA GLU A 379 30.79 -20.54 7.25
C GLU A 379 30.31 -19.08 7.31
N GLU A 380 30.62 -18.29 6.29
CA GLU A 380 30.17 -16.92 6.19
C GLU A 380 28.61 -16.81 6.13
N LEU A 381 27.98 -17.68 5.35
CA LEU A 381 26.51 -17.75 5.29
C LEU A 381 25.90 -18.14 6.65
N ARG A 382 26.50 -19.11 7.34
CA ARG A 382 26.06 -19.52 8.69
C ARG A 382 26.12 -18.36 9.66
N ASN A 383 27.21 -17.62 9.69
CA ASN A 383 27.37 -16.44 10.55
C ASN A 383 26.30 -15.38 10.28
N ILE A 384 25.96 -15.14 9.00
CA ILE A 384 24.88 -14.22 8.62
C ILE A 384 23.52 -14.72 9.15
N LEU A 385 23.23 -16.01 9.00
CA LEU A 385 21.98 -16.59 9.48
C LEU A 385 21.85 -16.52 11.00
N GLU A 386 22.89 -16.85 11.73
CA GLU A 386 22.92 -16.81 13.19
C GLU A 386 22.77 -15.39 13.72
N LYS A 387 23.39 -14.41 13.05
CA LYS A 387 23.30 -13.00 13.41
C LYS A 387 21.92 -12.41 13.12
N ASN A 388 21.37 -12.67 11.93
CA ASN A 388 20.22 -11.94 11.38
C ASN A 388 18.90 -12.70 11.47
N TYR A 389 18.93 -14.00 11.74
CA TYR A 389 17.71 -14.85 11.77
C TYR A 389 17.65 -15.74 13.02
N SER A 390 18.32 -15.33 14.10
CA SER A 390 18.43 -16.12 15.33
C SER A 390 17.07 -16.57 15.88
N GLU A 391 16.04 -15.74 15.79
CA GLU A 391 14.69 -16.09 16.26
C GLU A 391 14.03 -17.15 15.39
N ILE A 392 14.21 -17.10 14.05
CA ILE A 392 13.72 -18.17 13.14
C ILE A 392 14.36 -19.51 13.48
N LEU A 393 15.66 -19.49 13.75
CA LEU A 393 16.40 -20.74 14.00
C LEU A 393 15.92 -21.46 15.26
N LYS A 394 15.33 -20.74 16.22
CA LYS A 394 14.77 -21.30 17.46
C LYS A 394 13.37 -21.92 17.27
N ILE A 395 12.64 -21.58 16.20
CA ILE A 395 11.24 -22.00 16.00
C ILE A 395 11.17 -23.47 15.57
N ASP A 396 10.34 -24.24 16.24
CA ASP A 396 9.93 -25.57 15.82
C ASP A 396 8.67 -25.48 14.94
N PHE A 397 8.85 -25.47 13.63
CA PHE A 397 7.75 -25.41 12.65
C PHE A 397 6.94 -26.70 12.54
N LYS A 398 7.32 -27.79 13.21
CA LYS A 398 6.48 -29.01 13.32
C LYS A 398 5.26 -28.77 14.20
N LYS A 399 5.37 -27.82 15.11
CA LYS A 399 4.25 -27.38 15.95
C LYS A 399 3.44 -26.32 15.22
N LYS A 400 2.18 -26.63 14.92
CA LYS A 400 1.29 -25.76 14.14
C LYS A 400 1.11 -24.37 14.76
N GLU A 401 1.05 -24.29 16.08
CA GLU A 401 0.93 -23.05 16.85
C GLU A 401 2.09 -22.07 16.60
N ASN A 402 3.28 -22.56 16.28
CA ASN A 402 4.43 -21.68 16.00
C ASN A 402 4.33 -20.94 14.66
N ASN A 403 3.44 -21.36 13.78
CA ASN A 403 3.15 -20.66 12.53
C ASN A 403 2.41 -19.33 12.75
N GLN A 404 1.84 -19.09 13.93
CA GLN A 404 1.07 -17.88 14.24
C GLN A 404 1.86 -16.57 14.07
N ASN A 405 3.19 -16.62 14.13
CA ASN A 405 4.06 -15.46 13.97
C ASN A 405 4.24 -15.02 12.52
N PHE A 406 3.65 -15.73 11.56
CA PHE A 406 3.80 -15.47 10.14
C PHE A 406 2.43 -15.39 9.46
N TRP A 407 2.40 -14.72 8.33
CA TRP A 407 1.28 -14.80 7.42
C TRP A 407 1.69 -15.58 6.16
N PHE A 408 0.69 -16.06 5.43
CA PHE A 408 0.84 -16.78 4.17
C PHE A 408 -0.34 -16.47 3.25
N ILE A 409 -0.21 -16.79 1.97
CA ILE A 409 -1.33 -16.73 1.02
C ILE A 409 -1.91 -18.13 0.88
N SER A 410 -3.18 -18.27 1.23
CA SER A 410 -3.86 -19.58 1.18
C SER A 410 -4.15 -19.99 -0.27
N LYS A 411 -3.93 -21.28 -0.59
CA LYS A 411 -4.18 -21.84 -1.92
C LYS A 411 -5.65 -21.74 -2.34
N ASN A 412 -6.56 -21.95 -1.41
CA ASN A 412 -7.99 -22.03 -1.72
C ASN A 412 -8.64 -20.67 -1.97
N LYS A 413 -8.09 -19.59 -1.38
CA LYS A 413 -8.69 -18.24 -1.48
C LYS A 413 -7.73 -17.21 -2.02
N GLU A 414 -6.45 -17.59 -2.22
CA GLU A 414 -5.38 -16.70 -2.67
C GLU A 414 -5.36 -15.35 -1.91
N GLU A 415 -5.63 -15.40 -0.61
CA GLU A 415 -5.65 -14.25 0.27
C GLU A 415 -4.64 -14.41 1.41
N PRO A 416 -4.04 -13.31 1.92
CA PRO A 416 -3.21 -13.35 3.12
C PRO A 416 -3.98 -13.85 4.34
N ARG A 417 -3.42 -14.83 5.02
CA ARG A 417 -3.96 -15.43 6.24
C ARG A 417 -2.89 -15.55 7.30
N MET A 418 -3.31 -15.56 8.56
CA MET A 418 -2.44 -15.82 9.69
C MET A 418 -1.99 -17.28 9.72
N GLY A 419 -0.73 -17.51 10.07
CA GLY A 419 -0.12 -18.83 10.05
C GLY A 419 -0.73 -19.84 11.01
N ASN A 420 -1.44 -19.41 12.06
CA ASN A 420 -2.22 -20.32 12.94
C ASN A 420 -3.36 -21.04 12.19
N ARG A 421 -3.75 -20.53 11.03
CA ARG A 421 -4.74 -21.12 10.13
C ARG A 421 -4.13 -21.80 8.92
N TYR A 422 -2.85 -22.12 8.99
CA TYR A 422 -2.14 -22.75 7.88
C TYR A 422 -2.82 -24.05 7.45
N GLU A 423 -3.14 -24.10 6.18
CA GLU A 423 -3.64 -25.28 5.48
C GLU A 423 -2.63 -25.72 4.40
N ILE A 424 -2.56 -24.92 3.32
CA ILE A 424 -1.62 -25.13 2.21
C ILE A 424 -1.28 -23.75 1.62
N ASP A 425 -0.02 -23.50 1.33
CA ASP A 425 0.44 -22.28 0.69
C ASP A 425 -0.07 -22.16 -0.74
N GLY A 426 -0.54 -20.98 -1.11
CA GLY A 426 -0.97 -20.65 -2.48
C GLY A 426 0.19 -20.31 -3.40
N SER A 427 1.30 -19.78 -2.86
CA SER A 427 2.55 -19.48 -3.55
C SER A 427 3.72 -19.93 -2.70
N ASN A 428 4.80 -20.42 -3.29
CA ASN A 428 5.82 -21.16 -2.55
C ASN A 428 6.97 -20.30 -2.00
N LEU A 429 7.30 -19.17 -2.62
CA LEU A 429 8.56 -18.48 -2.35
C LEU A 429 8.40 -17.08 -1.74
N GLU A 430 7.19 -16.53 -1.77
CA GLU A 430 6.94 -15.11 -1.60
C GLU A 430 6.20 -14.78 -0.29
N GLN A 431 6.16 -15.73 0.62
CA GLN A 431 5.34 -15.63 1.84
C GLN A 431 6.23 -15.71 3.08
N PRO A 432 6.01 -14.89 4.09
CA PRO A 432 6.83 -14.91 5.29
C PRO A 432 6.93 -16.28 5.95
N LEU A 433 5.85 -17.05 5.98
CA LEU A 433 5.88 -18.40 6.55
C LEU A 433 6.77 -19.35 5.75
N ALA A 434 6.65 -19.36 4.42
CA ALA A 434 7.49 -20.18 3.56
C ALA A 434 8.96 -19.77 3.64
N ILE A 435 9.25 -18.45 3.61
CA ILE A 435 10.60 -17.92 3.76
C ILE A 435 11.21 -18.34 5.10
N ALA A 436 10.48 -18.22 6.20
CA ALA A 436 10.97 -18.60 7.53
C ALA A 436 11.32 -20.09 7.62
N ARG A 437 10.44 -20.95 7.07
CA ARG A 437 10.69 -22.41 6.99
C ARG A 437 11.91 -22.74 6.16
N ASP A 438 12.08 -22.08 5.01
CA ASP A 438 13.20 -22.33 4.12
C ASP A 438 14.52 -21.79 4.68
N ILE A 439 14.50 -20.68 5.43
CA ILE A 439 15.68 -20.21 6.19
C ILE A 439 16.12 -21.26 7.21
N LYS A 440 15.19 -21.81 7.98
CA LYS A 440 15.53 -22.87 8.93
C LYS A 440 16.06 -24.11 8.23
N LYS A 441 15.42 -24.54 7.15
CA LYS A 441 15.88 -25.66 6.32
C LYS A 441 17.28 -25.40 5.73
N LEU A 442 17.53 -24.18 5.26
CA LEU A 442 18.84 -23.76 4.79
C LEU A 442 19.89 -23.94 5.89
N TYR A 443 19.62 -23.42 7.10
CA TYR A 443 20.54 -23.53 8.23
C TYR A 443 20.83 -25.00 8.59
N GLU A 444 19.80 -25.84 8.70
CA GLU A 444 19.93 -27.28 8.96
C GLU A 444 20.75 -27.99 7.84
N THR A 445 20.52 -27.61 6.59
CA THR A 445 21.24 -28.19 5.44
C THR A 445 22.72 -27.80 5.43
N ILE A 446 23.04 -26.53 5.70
CA ILE A 446 24.43 -26.09 5.71
C ILE A 446 25.21 -26.56 6.94
N PHE A 447 24.50 -26.91 8.03
CA PHE A 447 25.15 -27.41 9.26
C PHE A 447 25.94 -28.70 9.01
N THR A 448 25.49 -29.51 8.06
CA THR A 448 26.17 -30.77 7.67
C THR A 448 27.25 -30.59 6.61
N GLN A 449 27.46 -29.38 6.10
CA GLN A 449 28.41 -29.08 5.04
C GLN A 449 29.77 -28.64 5.61
N LYS A 450 30.84 -28.80 4.81
CA LYS A 450 32.14 -28.25 5.15
C LYS A 450 32.09 -26.73 5.17
N ASN A 451 32.71 -26.11 6.20
CA ASN A 451 32.74 -24.65 6.35
C ASN A 451 33.36 -23.94 5.14
N SER A 452 34.38 -24.52 4.54
CA SER A 452 35.09 -23.98 3.37
C SER A 452 34.35 -24.16 2.03
N LEU A 453 33.22 -24.90 2.00
CA LEU A 453 32.48 -25.13 0.76
C LEU A 453 31.97 -23.78 0.20
N LYS A 454 32.17 -23.58 -1.08
CA LYS A 454 31.72 -22.36 -1.77
C LYS A 454 30.20 -22.37 -2.03
N ILE A 455 29.57 -21.23 -1.86
CA ILE A 455 28.11 -21.03 -2.05
C ILE A 455 27.68 -21.47 -3.45
N GLY A 456 28.46 -21.13 -4.49
CA GLY A 456 28.12 -21.56 -5.86
C GLY A 456 27.98 -23.07 -5.99
N ARG A 457 28.95 -23.84 -5.40
CA ARG A 457 28.88 -25.30 -5.41
C ARG A 457 27.74 -25.86 -4.55
N PHE A 458 27.47 -25.24 -3.41
CA PHE A 458 26.33 -25.62 -2.57
C PHE A 458 25.02 -25.48 -3.33
N LEU A 459 24.81 -24.34 -4.04
CA LEU A 459 23.58 -24.07 -4.77
C LEU A 459 23.38 -24.97 -6.00
N THR A 460 24.45 -25.56 -6.55
CA THR A 460 24.32 -26.54 -7.64
C THR A 460 23.46 -27.72 -7.23
N ASN A 461 23.59 -28.18 -5.97
CA ASN A 461 22.84 -29.30 -5.43
C ASN A 461 21.59 -28.86 -4.65
N ASN A 462 21.44 -27.58 -4.33
CA ASN A 462 20.39 -27.04 -3.47
C ASN A 462 19.74 -25.77 -4.10
N ASN A 463 19.42 -25.84 -5.39
CA ASN A 463 18.90 -24.69 -6.13
C ASN A 463 17.58 -24.15 -5.56
N HIS A 464 16.76 -25.01 -4.94
CA HIS A 464 15.51 -24.63 -4.28
C HIS A 464 15.71 -23.69 -3.09
N LEU A 465 16.90 -23.62 -2.51
CA LEU A 465 17.26 -22.71 -1.41
C LEU A 465 17.88 -21.38 -1.90
N ARG A 466 18.00 -21.17 -3.21
CA ARG A 466 18.64 -19.99 -3.79
C ARG A 466 18.01 -18.68 -3.32
N HIS A 467 16.69 -18.62 -3.20
CA HIS A 467 15.97 -17.42 -2.79
C HIS A 467 16.31 -16.99 -1.36
N VAL A 468 16.43 -17.92 -0.41
CA VAL A 468 16.78 -17.62 0.98
C VAL A 468 18.28 -17.36 1.16
N VAL A 469 19.14 -18.00 0.36
CA VAL A 469 20.56 -17.67 0.30
C VAL A 469 20.77 -16.23 -0.18
N ARG A 470 20.07 -15.84 -1.27
CA ARG A 470 20.09 -14.46 -1.78
C ARG A 470 19.64 -13.47 -0.70
N ARG A 471 18.52 -13.77 -0.04
CA ARG A 471 17.94 -12.94 1.03
C ARG A 471 18.90 -12.76 2.21
N ALA A 472 19.58 -13.81 2.63
CA ALA A 472 20.59 -13.74 3.69
C ALA A 472 21.73 -12.77 3.35
N PHE A 473 22.28 -12.86 2.15
CA PHE A 473 23.36 -11.94 1.73
C PHE A 473 22.89 -10.49 1.53
N ILE A 474 21.64 -10.27 1.13
CA ILE A 474 21.07 -8.91 1.05
C ILE A 474 21.11 -8.21 2.40
N THR A 475 20.84 -8.92 3.50
CA THR A 475 20.78 -8.31 4.85
C THR A 475 22.14 -7.80 5.33
N GLU A 476 23.23 -8.30 4.77
CA GLU A 476 24.59 -7.88 5.14
C GLU A 476 24.86 -6.43 4.66
N LYS A 477 24.45 -6.11 3.45
CA LYS A 477 24.63 -4.79 2.84
C LYS A 477 23.49 -3.83 3.14
N PHE A 478 22.28 -4.36 3.29
CA PHE A 478 21.04 -3.61 3.46
C PHE A 478 20.37 -3.99 4.79
N PRO A 479 20.71 -3.29 5.90
CA PRO A 479 20.35 -3.74 7.26
C PRO A 479 18.85 -3.72 7.56
N TYR A 480 18.04 -3.03 6.77
CA TYR A 480 16.59 -3.00 6.92
C TYR A 480 15.84 -3.82 5.86
N ALA A 481 16.56 -4.55 5.02
CA ALA A 481 15.98 -5.37 3.95
C ALA A 481 15.02 -6.44 4.49
N GLU A 482 15.40 -7.02 5.62
CA GLU A 482 14.54 -7.88 6.42
C GLU A 482 14.36 -7.21 7.78
N ILE A 483 13.12 -7.04 8.21
CA ILE A 483 12.83 -6.66 9.60
C ILE A 483 12.84 -7.95 10.42
N GLN A 484 14.00 -8.47 10.64
CA GLN A 484 14.28 -9.84 11.06
C GLN A 484 13.68 -10.16 12.42
N ASP A 485 13.94 -9.31 13.40
CA ASP A 485 13.43 -9.48 14.75
C ASP A 485 11.90 -9.23 14.84
N ASN A 486 11.36 -8.56 13.85
CA ASN A 486 9.95 -8.19 13.78
C ASN A 486 9.11 -9.17 12.98
N THR A 487 9.72 -9.88 12.04
CA THR A 487 9.02 -10.93 11.30
C THR A 487 8.73 -12.14 12.17
N ILE A 488 9.39 -12.23 13.34
CA ILE A 488 9.48 -13.50 14.06
C ILE A 488 9.37 -13.34 15.57
N GLY A 489 9.40 -12.10 16.08
CA GLY A 489 9.33 -11.86 17.51
C GLY A 489 7.97 -12.26 18.10
N SER A 490 7.98 -12.92 19.26
CA SER A 490 6.76 -13.34 19.99
C SER A 490 5.82 -12.18 20.35
N LYS A 491 6.30 -10.95 20.29
CA LYS A 491 5.54 -9.74 20.61
C LYS A 491 4.92 -9.04 19.39
N LEU A 492 5.29 -9.45 18.18
CA LEU A 492 4.75 -8.93 16.93
C LEU A 492 3.79 -9.93 16.33
N MET A 493 2.56 -9.49 16.16
CA MET A 493 1.57 -10.26 15.44
C MET A 493 1.84 -10.15 13.94
N PRO A 494 1.58 -11.18 13.15
CA PRO A 494 1.68 -11.14 11.69
C PRO A 494 0.92 -9.96 11.07
N ILE A 495 -0.17 -9.53 11.71
CA ILE A 495 -0.95 -8.36 11.33
C ILE A 495 -0.13 -7.07 11.38
N ASP A 496 0.73 -6.90 12.37
CA ASP A 496 1.56 -5.69 12.51
C ASP A 496 2.59 -5.60 11.39
N MET A 497 3.14 -6.74 10.99
CA MET A 497 4.06 -6.84 9.85
C MET A 497 3.38 -6.55 8.51
N LEU A 498 2.17 -7.05 8.33
CA LEU A 498 1.39 -6.78 7.14
C LEU A 498 1.00 -5.29 7.06
N ARG A 499 0.65 -4.67 8.17
CA ARG A 499 0.39 -3.23 8.28
C ARG A 499 1.61 -2.39 7.89
N LEU A 500 2.78 -2.72 8.43
CA LEU A 500 4.02 -2.05 8.07
C LEU A 500 4.21 -2.04 6.54
N LYS A 501 4.10 -3.20 5.90
CA LYS A 501 4.26 -3.33 4.46
C LYS A 501 3.22 -2.54 3.68
N LEU A 502 1.98 -2.53 4.14
CA LEU A 502 0.89 -1.83 3.47
C LEU A 502 0.91 -0.32 3.70
N SER A 503 1.56 0.16 4.75
CA SER A 503 1.76 1.59 4.97
C SER A 503 2.61 2.25 3.90
N PHE A 504 3.52 1.51 3.27
CA PHE A 504 4.30 1.98 2.13
C PHE A 504 3.44 2.30 0.92
N PHE A 505 2.29 1.65 0.78
CA PHE A 505 1.33 1.95 -0.28
C PHE A 505 0.44 3.14 0.05
N GLY A 506 0.36 3.53 1.33
CA GLY A 506 -0.50 4.60 1.81
C GLY A 506 -1.92 4.14 2.12
N ALA A 507 -2.12 2.86 2.40
CA ALA A 507 -3.40 2.33 2.84
C ALA A 507 -3.74 2.81 4.26
N ILE A 508 -4.94 3.36 4.46
CA ILE A 508 -5.36 3.95 5.74
C ILE A 508 -6.20 2.99 6.58
N LYS A 509 -7.01 2.18 5.95
CA LYS A 509 -7.86 1.24 6.66
C LYS A 509 -7.33 -0.16 6.53
N PHE A 510 -6.90 -0.64 7.67
CA PHE A 510 -6.82 -2.06 7.94
C PHE A 510 -8.05 -2.40 8.75
N ASP A 511 -8.98 -3.04 8.15
CA ASP A 511 -10.05 -3.66 8.88
C ASP A 511 -9.77 -5.17 8.91
N PRO A 512 -9.08 -5.67 9.95
CA PRO A 512 -9.04 -7.09 10.18
C PRO A 512 -10.42 -7.50 10.66
N ARG A 513 -11.36 -7.67 9.74
CA ARG A 513 -12.72 -8.14 10.06
C ARG A 513 -12.75 -9.49 10.73
N SER A 514 -11.65 -10.15 10.73
CA SER A 514 -11.37 -11.34 11.50
C SER A 514 -9.87 -11.56 11.44
N ASP A 515 -9.37 -12.47 12.22
CA ASP A 515 -8.05 -13.05 12.08
C ASP A 515 -7.82 -13.74 10.70
N LYS A 516 -8.74 -13.55 9.74
CA LYS A 516 -8.75 -14.23 8.45
C LYS A 516 -8.26 -13.38 7.28
N TRP A 517 -8.52 -12.07 7.26
CA TRP A 517 -8.13 -11.21 6.14
C TRP A 517 -8.26 -9.71 6.44
N LEU A 518 -7.54 -8.90 5.66
CA LEU A 518 -7.47 -7.45 5.79
C LEU A 518 -8.15 -6.78 4.60
N ARG A 519 -8.91 -5.74 4.87
CA ARG A 519 -9.35 -4.80 3.83
C ARG A 519 -8.45 -3.60 3.78
N ILE A 520 -8.12 -3.19 2.57
CA ILE A 520 -7.37 -1.96 2.31
C ILE A 520 -8.28 -1.04 1.50
N CYS A 521 -8.27 0.23 1.83
CA CYS A 521 -8.87 1.27 1.00
C CYS A 521 -7.77 2.25 0.59
N MET A 522 -7.53 2.36 -0.71
CA MET A 522 -6.56 3.29 -1.29
C MET A 522 -7.26 4.59 -1.68
N PHE A 523 -6.55 5.71 -1.59
CA PHE A 523 -7.03 7.05 -1.96
C PHE A 523 -8.27 7.55 -1.20
N GLN A 524 -8.61 6.95 -0.08
CA GLN A 524 -9.64 7.49 0.79
C GLN A 524 -9.16 8.82 1.35
N GLY A 525 -9.90 9.92 1.13
CA GLY A 525 -9.54 11.28 1.50
C GLY A 525 -8.66 12.03 0.52
N ALA A 526 -8.19 11.35 -0.49
CA ALA A 526 -7.41 11.99 -1.52
C ALA A 526 -8.22 13.07 -2.26
N PRO A 527 -7.57 14.14 -2.73
CA PRO A 527 -8.21 15.15 -3.56
C PRO A 527 -8.79 14.53 -4.81
N LEU A 528 -9.77 15.19 -5.38
CA LEU A 528 -10.28 14.87 -6.71
C LEU A 528 -9.33 15.46 -7.78
N PRO A 529 -9.37 14.98 -9.03
CA PRO A 529 -8.55 15.55 -10.10
C PRO A 529 -8.73 17.06 -10.28
N SER A 530 -9.94 17.57 -10.07
CA SER A 530 -10.24 19.00 -10.09
C SER A 530 -9.53 19.82 -9.01
N ASP A 531 -9.20 19.18 -7.89
CA ASP A 531 -8.64 19.83 -6.70
C ASP A 531 -7.10 19.74 -6.66
N LEU A 532 -6.48 18.93 -7.53
CA LEU A 532 -5.06 18.60 -7.45
C LEU A 532 -4.14 19.83 -7.47
N LYS A 533 -4.46 20.84 -8.29
CA LYS A 533 -3.64 22.06 -8.42
C LYS A 533 -3.69 22.97 -7.19
N SER A 534 -4.83 23.01 -6.52
CA SER A 534 -5.04 23.83 -5.31
C SER A 534 -4.76 23.06 -4.03
N PHE A 535 -4.38 21.80 -4.16
CA PHE A 535 -4.34 20.87 -3.06
C PHE A 535 -3.15 21.14 -2.13
N ASN A 536 -3.49 21.35 -0.87
CA ASN A 536 -2.54 21.27 0.22
C ASN A 536 -2.39 19.81 0.63
N ASN A 537 -1.16 19.29 0.60
CA ASN A 537 -0.82 17.87 0.80
C ASN A 537 -1.14 17.31 2.20
N HIS A 538 -2.11 17.91 2.90
CA HIS A 538 -2.53 17.55 4.27
C HIS A 538 -3.92 16.90 4.33
N TRP A 539 -4.28 16.10 3.32
CA TRP A 539 -5.57 15.42 3.19
C TRP A 539 -5.72 14.16 4.07
N ILE A 540 -4.79 13.88 4.90
CA ILE A 540 -4.46 12.63 5.58
C ILE A 540 -5.62 12.03 6.38
N TYR A 541 -6.55 12.84 6.80
CA TYR A 541 -7.66 12.42 7.64
C TYR A 541 -8.98 12.80 7.02
N ASN A 542 -9.80 11.77 6.86
CA ASN A 542 -11.16 11.91 6.44
C ASN A 542 -12.12 11.95 7.60
N SER A 543 -13.02 12.88 7.57
CA SER A 543 -14.27 12.74 8.28
C SER A 543 -15.41 13.06 7.32
N LEU A 544 -16.35 12.16 7.21
CA LEU A 544 -17.66 12.39 6.62
C LEU A 544 -18.59 13.22 7.54
N ASN A 545 -18.06 13.69 8.65
CA ASN A 545 -18.75 14.50 9.66
C ASN A 545 -18.61 15.99 9.36
#